data_2322000b857e723373d0feaf3db90304
#
_entry.id   2322000b857e723373d0feaf3db90304
#
_cell.length_a   1.000
_cell.length_b   1.000
_cell.length_c   1.000
_cell.angle_alpha   90.00
_cell.angle_beta   90.00
_cell.angle_gamma   90.00
#
_symmetry.space_group_name_H-M   'P 1'
#
loop_
_entity.id
_entity.type
_entity.pdbx_description
1 polymer ?
#
loop_
_entity_poly.entity_id
_entity_poly.type
_entity_poly.pdbx_seq_one_letter_code
_entity_poly.pdbx_strand_id
1 'polypeptide(L)'
;MAAFPAVLRSEWTKIRTVASTTWTLATALVVTVGLGALLCSFTAARFKDMTPADKLTFDPIMISFAGMSLGQLAMIVFGVLVVGTEYGSGMIRTSLAAVPRRGTFLLGKLTAATALALVVGLATSFLSFFVGQALLGDHGTDLGREHALRAVVGAALYMALIALFSMGVTTLLRSSILALGILMPFFFLISNILHAFAATRKVAQYFPDQAGSKIMETVPDALNQVQAPYGPWGGLGIMALWVLAAVAGGYLVLRRRDA
;
A
#
# COMPACT_ATOMS: atom_id res chain seq x y z
N MET A 1 -17.69 -6.73 29.51
CA MET A 1 -17.42 -6.54 28.06
C MET A 1 -16.09 -5.83 27.91
N ALA A 2 -15.15 -6.35 27.11
CA ALA A 2 -13.88 -5.67 26.88
C ALA A 2 -14.15 -4.30 26.20
N ALA A 3 -13.61 -3.22 26.79
CA ALA A 3 -13.70 -1.89 26.22
C ALA A 3 -12.83 -1.80 24.94
N PHE A 4 -13.27 -1.05 23.93
CA PHE A 4 -12.51 -0.89 22.66
C PHE A 4 -11.03 -0.53 22.88
N PRO A 5 -10.64 0.35 23.84
CA PRO A 5 -9.24 0.63 24.13
C PRO A 5 -8.44 -0.59 24.60
N ALA A 6 -9.06 -1.53 25.32
CA ALA A 6 -8.40 -2.75 25.75
C ALA A 6 -8.12 -3.68 24.55
N VAL A 7 -9.04 -3.73 23.58
CA VAL A 7 -8.85 -4.47 22.33
C VAL A 7 -7.68 -3.86 21.54
N LEU A 8 -7.64 -2.55 21.40
CA LEU A 8 -6.53 -1.85 20.71
C LEU A 8 -5.18 -2.14 21.37
N ARG A 9 -5.11 -2.09 22.71
CA ARG A 9 -3.86 -2.41 23.44
C ARG A 9 -3.41 -3.84 23.21
N SER A 10 -4.33 -4.79 23.20
CA SER A 10 -4.01 -6.20 22.96
C SER A 10 -3.50 -6.41 21.53
N GLU A 11 -4.14 -5.82 20.52
CA GLU A 11 -3.70 -5.89 19.12
C GLU A 11 -2.34 -5.21 18.92
N TRP A 12 -2.13 -4.04 19.53
CA TRP A 12 -0.83 -3.37 19.52
C TRP A 12 0.29 -4.25 20.10
N THR A 13 0.03 -4.91 21.23
CA THR A 13 1.00 -5.82 21.83
C THR A 13 1.33 -6.98 20.90
N LYS A 14 0.32 -7.62 20.30
CA LYS A 14 0.52 -8.71 19.32
C LYS A 14 1.41 -8.25 18.17
N ILE A 15 1.12 -7.09 17.56
CA ILE A 15 1.88 -6.57 16.42
C ILE A 15 3.35 -6.34 16.79
N ARG A 16 3.63 -5.81 17.99
CA ARG A 16 5.00 -5.53 18.44
C ARG A 16 5.80 -6.78 18.83
N THR A 17 5.12 -7.83 19.29
CA THR A 17 5.80 -9.04 19.77
C THR A 17 6.05 -10.08 18.68
N VAL A 18 5.36 -9.98 17.55
CA VAL A 18 5.52 -10.89 16.41
C VAL A 18 6.62 -10.38 15.50
N ALA A 19 7.76 -11.05 15.49
CA ALA A 19 8.94 -10.65 14.72
C ALA A 19 8.67 -10.51 13.22
N SER A 20 7.86 -11.40 12.63
CA SER A 20 7.52 -11.34 11.19
C SER A 20 6.83 -10.03 10.81
N THR A 21 5.98 -9.49 11.67
CA THR A 21 5.27 -8.22 11.46
C THR A 21 6.25 -7.04 11.40
N THR A 22 7.21 -7.01 12.32
CA THR A 22 8.25 -5.97 12.37
C THR A 22 9.16 -6.06 11.15
N TRP A 23 9.58 -7.26 10.77
CA TRP A 23 10.45 -7.47 9.61
C TRP A 23 9.77 -7.12 8.30
N THR A 24 8.48 -7.40 8.13
CA THR A 24 7.76 -7.01 6.89
C THR A 24 7.66 -5.50 6.75
N LEU A 25 7.41 -4.76 7.84
CA LEU A 25 7.39 -3.30 7.82
C LEU A 25 8.79 -2.70 7.56
N ALA A 26 9.83 -3.26 8.19
CA ALA A 26 11.21 -2.87 7.94
C ALA A 26 11.60 -3.13 6.47
N THR A 27 11.22 -4.28 5.92
CA THR A 27 11.43 -4.62 4.50
C THR A 27 10.71 -3.64 3.59
N ALA A 28 9.46 -3.28 3.88
CA ALA A 28 8.71 -2.29 3.11
C ALA A 28 9.47 -0.96 3.01
N LEU A 29 9.99 -0.47 4.16
CA LEU A 29 10.75 0.76 4.22
C LEU A 29 12.07 0.64 3.44
N VAL A 30 12.89 -0.38 3.75
CA VAL A 30 14.24 -0.54 3.17
C VAL A 30 14.17 -0.76 1.65
N VAL A 31 13.25 -1.60 1.18
CA VAL A 31 13.10 -1.89 -0.25
C VAL A 31 12.59 -0.67 -1.00
N THR A 32 11.60 0.03 -0.46
CA THR A 32 11.05 1.23 -1.10
C THR A 32 12.09 2.33 -1.22
N VAL A 33 12.73 2.67 -0.11
CA VAL A 33 13.75 3.75 -0.09
C VAL A 33 14.98 3.33 -0.89
N GLY A 34 15.47 2.10 -0.72
CA GLY A 34 16.66 1.61 -1.39
C GLY A 34 16.52 1.55 -2.91
N LEU A 35 15.39 1.01 -3.40
CA LEU A 35 15.15 0.96 -4.85
C LEU A 35 14.89 2.35 -5.43
N GLY A 36 14.15 3.21 -4.73
CA GLY A 36 13.96 4.61 -5.11
C GLY A 36 15.31 5.35 -5.21
N ALA A 37 16.15 5.21 -4.20
CA ALA A 37 17.50 5.80 -4.18
C ALA A 37 18.37 5.30 -5.34
N LEU A 38 18.36 3.98 -5.59
CA LEU A 38 19.07 3.37 -6.69
C LEU A 38 18.65 3.97 -8.04
N LEU A 39 17.34 4.01 -8.30
CA LEU A 39 16.80 4.52 -9.55
C LEU A 39 17.03 6.02 -9.71
N CYS A 40 16.93 6.82 -8.64
CA CYS A 40 17.27 8.24 -8.66
C CYS A 40 18.76 8.45 -9.01
N SER A 41 19.66 7.66 -8.43
CA SER A 41 21.10 7.73 -8.73
C SER A 41 21.39 7.39 -10.19
N PHE A 42 20.79 6.32 -10.73
CA PHE A 42 20.93 5.96 -12.14
C PHE A 42 20.37 7.03 -13.07
N THR A 43 19.22 7.60 -12.73
CA THR A 43 18.62 8.66 -13.53
C THR A 43 19.47 9.92 -13.53
N ALA A 44 19.98 10.35 -12.38
CA ALA A 44 20.89 11.50 -12.27
C ALA A 44 22.15 11.31 -13.11
N ALA A 45 22.76 10.13 -13.08
CA ALA A 45 23.97 9.81 -13.86
C ALA A 45 23.73 9.86 -15.37
N ARG A 46 22.52 9.49 -15.83
CA ARG A 46 22.15 9.42 -17.25
C ARG A 46 21.34 10.62 -17.76
N PHE A 47 21.07 11.59 -16.90
CA PHE A 47 20.18 12.69 -17.25
C PHE A 47 20.65 13.51 -18.45
N LYS A 48 21.98 13.66 -18.62
CA LYS A 48 22.57 14.36 -19.77
C LYS A 48 22.28 13.67 -21.10
N ASP A 49 22.21 12.33 -21.08
CA ASP A 49 22.01 11.48 -22.26
C ASP A 49 20.53 11.29 -22.62
N MET A 50 19.61 11.77 -21.76
CA MET A 50 18.17 11.70 -22.00
C MET A 50 17.77 12.54 -23.21
N THR A 51 16.79 12.04 -23.98
CA THR A 51 16.22 12.81 -25.10
C THR A 51 15.46 14.04 -24.58
N PRO A 52 15.31 15.09 -25.41
CA PRO A 52 14.50 16.26 -25.01
C PRO A 52 13.06 15.90 -24.62
N ALA A 53 12.47 14.89 -25.27
CA ALA A 53 11.13 14.40 -24.94
C ALA A 53 11.06 13.75 -23.55
N ASP A 54 12.04 12.90 -23.21
CA ASP A 54 12.12 12.25 -21.90
C ASP A 54 12.33 13.27 -20.76
N LYS A 55 13.11 14.33 -21.02
CA LYS A 55 13.31 15.42 -20.04
C LYS A 55 12.03 16.21 -19.78
N LEU A 56 11.17 16.39 -20.79
CA LEU A 56 9.87 17.08 -20.64
C LEU A 56 8.86 16.27 -19.81
N THR A 57 8.93 14.94 -19.87
CA THR A 57 8.04 14.03 -19.14
C THR A 57 8.63 13.56 -17.81
N PHE A 58 9.85 13.99 -17.46
CA PHE A 58 10.52 13.57 -16.26
C PHE A 58 9.81 14.06 -14.99
N ASP A 59 9.40 13.13 -14.16
CA ASP A 59 8.81 13.39 -12.83
C ASP A 59 9.81 12.98 -11.72
N PRO A 60 10.53 13.95 -11.10
CA PRO A 60 11.49 13.66 -10.05
C PRO A 60 10.85 13.08 -8.78
N ILE A 61 9.57 13.33 -8.55
CA ILE A 61 8.83 12.80 -7.40
C ILE A 61 8.46 11.34 -7.66
N MET A 62 7.93 11.06 -8.85
CA MET A 62 7.53 9.69 -9.21
C MET A 62 8.71 8.72 -9.22
N ILE A 63 9.89 9.14 -9.70
CA ILE A 63 11.08 8.28 -9.69
C ILE A 63 11.56 7.98 -8.26
N SER A 64 11.42 8.93 -7.31
CA SER A 64 11.72 8.70 -5.90
C SER A 64 10.83 7.65 -5.27
N PHE A 65 9.60 7.48 -5.78
CA PHE A 65 8.64 6.48 -5.35
C PHE A 65 8.66 5.19 -6.17
N ALA A 66 9.59 5.02 -7.12
CA ALA A 66 9.64 3.81 -7.95
C ALA A 66 9.78 2.51 -7.14
N GLY A 67 10.40 2.57 -5.95
CA GLY A 67 10.48 1.45 -5.02
C GLY A 67 9.12 1.02 -4.40
N MET A 68 8.08 1.88 -4.47
CA MET A 68 6.74 1.56 -3.97
C MET A 68 6.16 0.29 -4.59
N SER A 69 6.47 0.02 -5.85
CA SER A 69 6.02 -1.18 -6.57
C SER A 69 6.42 -2.49 -5.88
N LEU A 70 7.60 -2.52 -5.24
CA LEU A 70 8.03 -3.66 -4.42
C LEU A 70 7.65 -3.48 -2.95
N GLY A 71 7.74 -2.26 -2.41
CA GLY A 71 7.36 -1.96 -1.03
C GLY A 71 5.90 -2.31 -0.72
N GLN A 72 4.99 -2.13 -1.68
CA GLN A 72 3.58 -2.54 -1.54
C GLN A 72 3.43 -4.05 -1.28
N LEU A 73 4.30 -4.89 -1.88
CA LEU A 73 4.24 -6.33 -1.66
C LEU A 73 4.55 -6.68 -0.19
N ALA A 74 5.51 -5.99 0.42
CA ALA A 74 5.79 -6.16 1.84
C ALA A 74 4.62 -5.67 2.71
N MET A 75 3.92 -4.58 2.33
CA MET A 75 2.72 -4.12 3.02
C MET A 75 1.55 -5.10 2.86
N ILE A 76 1.44 -5.78 1.72
CA ILE A 76 0.49 -6.88 1.51
C ILE A 76 0.80 -8.02 2.47
N VAL A 77 2.05 -8.46 2.55
CA VAL A 77 2.49 -9.52 3.48
C VAL A 77 2.18 -9.12 4.92
N PHE A 78 2.49 -7.87 5.32
CA PHE A 78 2.14 -7.36 6.63
C PHE A 78 0.63 -7.50 6.91
N GLY A 79 -0.22 -6.99 6.04
CA GLY A 79 -1.69 -7.07 6.20
C GLY A 79 -2.20 -8.50 6.29
N VAL A 80 -1.67 -9.39 5.45
CA VAL A 80 -2.02 -10.82 5.47
C VAL A 80 -1.59 -11.47 6.78
N LEU A 81 -0.38 -11.22 7.27
CA LEU A 81 0.13 -11.83 8.49
C LEU A 81 -0.61 -11.36 9.75
N VAL A 82 -0.96 -10.08 9.85
CA VAL A 82 -1.71 -9.54 11.00
C VAL A 82 -3.04 -10.28 11.23
N VAL A 83 -3.69 -10.67 10.15
CA VAL A 83 -4.98 -11.38 10.23
C VAL A 83 -4.80 -12.89 10.15
N GLY A 84 -4.00 -13.34 9.19
CA GLY A 84 -3.92 -14.73 8.80
C GLY A 84 -3.23 -15.63 9.82
N THR A 85 -2.31 -15.11 10.63
CA THR A 85 -1.67 -15.87 11.71
C THR A 85 -2.66 -16.34 12.76
N GLU A 86 -3.72 -15.57 13.03
CA GLU A 86 -4.76 -16.01 13.98
C GLU A 86 -5.62 -17.14 13.42
N TYR A 87 -5.87 -17.15 12.12
CA TYR A 87 -6.56 -18.28 11.48
C TYR A 87 -5.67 -19.53 11.45
N GLY A 88 -4.40 -19.39 11.08
CA GLY A 88 -3.46 -20.50 10.98
C GLY A 88 -3.14 -21.18 12.32
N SER A 89 -3.07 -20.40 13.42
CA SER A 89 -2.81 -20.91 14.75
C SER A 89 -4.06 -21.31 15.54
N GLY A 90 -5.26 -21.04 15.00
CA GLY A 90 -6.52 -21.23 15.72
C GLY A 90 -6.79 -20.19 16.83
N MET A 91 -5.90 -19.21 17.02
CA MET A 91 -6.06 -18.13 18.02
C MET A 91 -7.32 -17.28 17.81
N ILE A 92 -7.89 -17.29 16.60
CA ILE A 92 -9.13 -16.58 16.32
C ILE A 92 -10.26 -16.99 17.27
N ARG A 93 -10.33 -18.26 17.68
CA ARG A 93 -11.34 -18.77 18.61
C ARG A 93 -11.18 -18.19 20.01
N THR A 94 -9.96 -18.17 20.54
CA THR A 94 -9.67 -17.60 21.86
C THR A 94 -9.86 -16.08 21.85
N SER A 95 -9.47 -15.41 20.78
CA SER A 95 -9.68 -13.97 20.60
C SER A 95 -11.18 -13.61 20.60
N LEU A 96 -12.01 -14.37 19.88
CA LEU A 96 -13.47 -14.18 19.84
C LEU A 96 -14.16 -14.58 21.15
N ALA A 97 -13.64 -15.54 21.90
CA ALA A 97 -14.13 -15.85 23.24
C ALA A 97 -13.90 -14.68 24.20
N ALA A 98 -12.73 -14.02 24.11
CA ALA A 98 -12.39 -12.84 24.90
C ALA A 98 -13.18 -11.59 24.48
N VAL A 99 -13.46 -11.43 23.18
CA VAL A 99 -14.21 -10.30 22.57
C VAL A 99 -15.36 -10.84 21.71
N PRO A 100 -16.52 -11.20 22.34
CA PRO A 100 -17.64 -11.85 21.63
C PRO A 100 -18.24 -11.00 20.50
N ARG A 101 -18.11 -9.67 20.59
CA ARG A 101 -18.56 -8.75 19.52
C ARG A 101 -17.57 -8.78 18.37
N ARG A 102 -17.83 -9.64 17.37
CA ARG A 102 -16.97 -9.85 16.18
C ARG A 102 -16.61 -8.56 15.47
N GLY A 103 -17.51 -7.58 15.39
CA GLY A 103 -17.27 -6.26 14.81
C GLY A 103 -16.23 -5.45 15.61
N THR A 104 -16.35 -5.41 16.92
CA THR A 104 -15.39 -4.71 17.81
C THR A 104 -14.01 -5.33 17.72
N PHE A 105 -13.93 -6.66 17.68
CA PHE A 105 -12.68 -7.39 17.47
C PHE A 105 -12.01 -7.02 16.14
N LEU A 106 -12.76 -7.14 15.02
CA LEU A 106 -12.21 -6.85 13.69
C LEU A 106 -11.80 -5.37 13.56
N LEU A 107 -12.67 -4.44 13.99
CA LEU A 107 -12.36 -3.01 13.96
C LEU A 107 -11.11 -2.67 14.79
N GLY A 108 -10.96 -3.23 15.99
CA GLY A 108 -9.77 -3.00 16.80
C GLY A 108 -8.48 -3.45 16.11
N LYS A 109 -8.51 -4.64 15.49
CA LYS A 109 -7.39 -5.19 14.72
C LYS A 109 -7.07 -4.32 13.50
N LEU A 110 -8.06 -4.01 12.67
CA LEU A 110 -7.87 -3.19 11.47
C LEU A 110 -7.35 -1.80 11.82
N THR A 111 -7.91 -1.16 12.87
CA THR A 111 -7.49 0.18 13.30
C THR A 111 -6.04 0.19 13.78
N ALA A 112 -5.65 -0.74 14.66
CA ALA A 112 -4.29 -0.80 15.19
C ALA A 112 -3.25 -1.03 14.08
N ALA A 113 -3.52 -1.98 13.19
CA ALA A 113 -2.60 -2.32 12.10
C ALA A 113 -2.54 -1.23 11.04
N THR A 114 -3.68 -0.62 10.66
CA THR A 114 -3.70 0.47 9.68
C THR A 114 -3.01 1.73 10.22
N ALA A 115 -3.18 2.05 11.50
CA ALA A 115 -2.47 3.17 12.12
C ALA A 115 -0.94 2.96 12.05
N LEU A 116 -0.45 1.76 12.36
CA LEU A 116 0.97 1.44 12.23
C LEU A 116 1.43 1.47 10.77
N ALA A 117 0.64 0.89 9.85
CA ALA A 117 0.93 0.94 8.42
C ALA A 117 1.02 2.38 7.90
N LEU A 118 0.17 3.28 8.38
CA LEU A 118 0.20 4.70 8.03
C LEU A 118 1.46 5.39 8.59
N VAL A 119 1.84 5.13 9.83
CA VAL A 119 3.07 5.69 10.43
C VAL A 119 4.31 5.24 9.65
N VAL A 120 4.42 3.94 9.36
CA VAL A 120 5.52 3.40 8.55
C VAL A 120 5.45 3.93 7.12
N GLY A 121 4.26 4.03 6.53
CA GLY A 121 4.04 4.61 5.21
C GLY A 121 4.50 6.07 5.14
N LEU A 122 4.18 6.90 6.14
CA LEU A 122 4.68 8.27 6.24
C LEU A 122 6.20 8.31 6.34
N ALA A 123 6.79 7.53 7.25
CA ALA A 123 8.24 7.46 7.37
C ALA A 123 8.89 7.04 6.04
N THR A 124 8.35 6.02 5.39
CA THR A 124 8.86 5.52 4.11
C THR A 124 8.74 6.55 2.99
N SER A 125 7.59 7.20 2.85
CA SER A 125 7.35 8.18 1.77
C SER A 125 8.20 9.43 1.93
N PHE A 126 8.33 9.97 3.14
CA PHE A 126 9.20 11.11 3.40
C PHE A 126 10.67 10.76 3.18
N LEU A 127 11.14 9.60 3.67
CA LEU A 127 12.52 9.15 3.44
C LEU A 127 12.77 8.92 1.95
N SER A 128 11.87 8.25 1.22
CA SER A 128 12.01 8.06 -0.23
C SER A 128 12.09 9.38 -0.97
N PHE A 129 11.24 10.35 -0.60
CA PHE A 129 11.28 11.68 -1.19
C PHE A 129 12.62 12.36 -0.93
N PHE A 130 13.01 12.56 0.32
CA PHE A 130 14.22 13.32 0.65
C PHE A 130 15.48 12.65 0.13
N VAL A 131 15.63 11.34 0.27
CA VAL A 131 16.77 10.59 -0.25
C VAL A 131 16.80 10.66 -1.77
N GLY A 132 15.65 10.44 -2.44
CA GLY A 132 15.55 10.50 -3.88
C GLY A 132 15.89 11.88 -4.43
N GLN A 133 15.34 12.96 -3.85
CA GLN A 133 15.63 14.34 -4.28
C GLN A 133 17.10 14.73 -4.04
N ALA A 134 17.68 14.32 -2.92
CA ALA A 134 19.10 14.55 -2.64
C ALA A 134 20.03 13.86 -3.68
N LEU A 135 19.66 12.66 -4.13
CA LEU A 135 20.41 11.92 -5.14
C LEU A 135 20.21 12.46 -6.58
N LEU A 136 19.06 13.06 -6.86
CA LEU A 136 18.81 13.74 -8.14
C LEU A 136 19.54 15.07 -8.24
N GLY A 137 19.95 15.68 -7.14
CA GLY A 137 20.69 16.94 -7.10
C GLY A 137 19.98 18.06 -7.84
N ASP A 138 20.64 18.66 -8.84
CA ASP A 138 20.12 19.79 -9.63
C ASP A 138 18.83 19.42 -10.44
N HIS A 139 18.54 18.13 -10.60
CA HIS A 139 17.35 17.63 -11.30
C HIS A 139 16.20 17.28 -10.33
N GLY A 140 16.44 17.44 -9.02
CA GLY A 140 15.47 17.24 -7.98
C GLY A 140 14.50 18.39 -7.82
N THR A 141 13.61 18.25 -6.84
CA THR A 141 12.62 19.27 -6.45
C THR A 141 12.47 19.29 -4.93
N ASP A 142 11.77 20.30 -4.42
CA ASP A 142 11.47 20.42 -3.01
C ASP A 142 9.97 20.17 -2.70
N LEU A 143 9.62 20.13 -1.43
CA LEU A 143 8.23 19.95 -0.98
C LEU A 143 7.33 21.17 -1.29
N GLY A 144 7.91 22.32 -1.61
CA GLY A 144 7.18 23.55 -2.01
C GLY A 144 6.63 23.47 -3.44
N ARG A 145 7.12 22.52 -4.26
CA ARG A 145 6.59 22.33 -5.60
C ARG A 145 5.11 21.92 -5.52
N GLU A 146 4.34 22.45 -6.46
CA GLU A 146 2.93 22.11 -6.59
C GLU A 146 2.73 20.59 -6.65
N HIS A 147 1.81 20.08 -5.85
CA HIS A 147 1.46 18.67 -5.71
C HIS A 147 2.50 17.75 -5.00
N ALA A 148 3.70 18.25 -4.63
CA ALA A 148 4.72 17.41 -3.97
C ALA A 148 4.22 16.84 -2.63
N LEU A 149 3.68 17.68 -1.76
CA LEU A 149 3.14 17.24 -0.47
C LEU A 149 1.98 16.26 -0.64
N ARG A 150 1.10 16.49 -1.65
CA ARG A 150 0.03 15.54 -1.98
C ARG A 150 0.62 14.16 -2.34
N ALA A 151 1.64 14.12 -3.18
CA ALA A 151 2.27 12.87 -3.59
C ALA A 151 2.91 12.12 -2.42
N VAL A 152 3.64 12.83 -1.54
CA VAL A 152 4.29 12.23 -0.36
C VAL A 152 3.26 11.70 0.63
N VAL A 153 2.27 12.49 1.01
CA VAL A 153 1.21 12.05 1.94
C VAL A 153 0.32 10.98 1.27
N GLY A 154 0.04 11.16 -0.01
CA GLY A 154 -0.72 10.20 -0.81
C GLY A 154 -0.06 8.84 -0.88
N ALA A 155 1.27 8.78 -1.03
CA ALA A 155 2.05 7.56 -1.00
C ALA A 155 1.90 6.80 0.34
N ALA A 156 1.91 7.52 1.46
CA ALA A 156 1.67 6.93 2.77
C ALA A 156 0.24 6.38 2.92
N LEU A 157 -0.76 7.14 2.46
CA LEU A 157 -2.16 6.70 2.43
C LEU A 157 -2.32 5.45 1.55
N TYR A 158 -1.67 5.43 0.39
CA TYR A 158 -1.65 4.27 -0.49
C TYR A 158 -1.11 3.02 0.22
N MET A 159 0.05 3.11 0.90
CA MET A 159 0.63 1.99 1.64
C MET A 159 -0.29 1.50 2.77
N ALA A 160 -0.94 2.40 3.49
CA ALA A 160 -1.89 2.04 4.53
C ALA A 160 -3.15 1.35 3.97
N LEU A 161 -3.67 1.84 2.84
CA LEU A 161 -4.84 1.27 2.18
C LEU A 161 -4.57 -0.10 1.57
N ILE A 162 -3.37 -0.34 0.98
CA ILE A 162 -3.02 -1.65 0.43
C ILE A 162 -2.90 -2.70 1.55
N ALA A 163 -2.34 -2.32 2.71
CA ALA A 163 -2.29 -3.19 3.88
C ALA A 163 -3.71 -3.49 4.39
N LEU A 164 -4.58 -2.47 4.49
CA LEU A 164 -5.96 -2.63 4.94
C LEU A 164 -6.78 -3.49 3.96
N PHE A 165 -6.60 -3.31 2.66
CA PHE A 165 -7.17 -4.17 1.62
C PHE A 165 -6.78 -5.64 1.83
N SER A 166 -5.49 -5.88 2.04
CA SER A 166 -4.95 -7.24 2.25
C SER A 166 -5.50 -7.88 3.53
N MET A 167 -5.68 -7.11 4.60
CA MET A 167 -6.36 -7.58 5.82
C MET A 167 -7.80 -7.97 5.54
N GLY A 168 -8.54 -7.16 4.77
CA GLY A 168 -9.92 -7.45 4.37
C GLY A 168 -10.04 -8.74 3.57
N VAL A 169 -9.18 -8.91 2.55
CA VAL A 169 -9.13 -10.11 1.71
C VAL A 169 -8.75 -11.34 2.55
N THR A 170 -7.78 -11.21 3.46
CA THR A 170 -7.38 -12.34 4.32
C THR A 170 -8.50 -12.74 5.28
N THR A 171 -9.26 -11.78 5.82
CA THR A 171 -10.44 -12.05 6.63
C THR A 171 -11.51 -12.80 5.83
N LEU A 172 -11.69 -12.44 4.54
CA LEU A 172 -12.62 -13.09 3.62
C LEU A 172 -12.21 -14.54 3.32
N LEU A 173 -10.93 -14.77 3.01
CA LEU A 173 -10.38 -16.08 2.63
C LEU A 173 -10.07 -16.98 3.85
N ARG A 174 -9.89 -16.41 5.04
CA ARG A 174 -9.55 -17.12 6.29
C ARG A 174 -8.27 -17.96 6.21
N SER A 175 -7.37 -17.62 5.30
CA SER A 175 -6.12 -18.34 5.03
C SER A 175 -5.04 -17.39 4.55
N SER A 176 -3.91 -17.37 5.25
CA SER A 176 -2.73 -16.60 4.83
C SER A 176 -2.18 -17.09 3.50
N ILE A 177 -2.15 -18.42 3.32
CA ILE A 177 -1.58 -19.05 2.12
C ILE A 177 -2.39 -18.67 0.89
N LEU A 178 -3.73 -18.78 0.97
CA LEU A 178 -4.61 -18.38 -0.14
C LEU A 178 -4.53 -16.89 -0.41
N ALA A 179 -4.52 -16.06 0.64
CA ALA A 179 -4.43 -14.62 0.48
C ALA A 179 -3.12 -14.20 -0.20
N LEU A 180 -1.98 -14.71 0.23
CA LEU A 180 -0.69 -14.45 -0.42
C LEU A 180 -0.64 -15.01 -1.83
N GLY A 181 -1.11 -16.25 -2.03
CA GLY A 181 -1.15 -16.91 -3.34
C GLY A 181 -1.97 -16.17 -4.39
N ILE A 182 -2.97 -15.38 -3.98
CA ILE A 182 -3.78 -14.55 -4.87
C ILE A 182 -3.21 -13.14 -4.99
N LEU A 183 -2.95 -12.48 -3.87
CA LEU A 183 -2.57 -11.05 -3.86
C LEU A 183 -1.17 -10.81 -4.44
N MET A 184 -0.20 -11.67 -4.14
CA MET A 184 1.16 -11.46 -4.63
C MET A 184 1.25 -11.54 -6.16
N PRO A 185 0.79 -12.59 -6.84
CA PRO A 185 0.79 -12.63 -8.32
C PRO A 185 -0.08 -11.52 -8.92
N PHE A 186 -1.21 -11.19 -8.30
CA PHE A 186 -2.10 -10.15 -8.80
C PHE A 186 -1.40 -8.79 -8.84
N PHE A 187 -0.84 -8.33 -7.73
CA PHE A 187 -0.23 -7.00 -7.66
C PHE A 187 1.17 -6.93 -8.29
N PHE A 188 1.93 -8.03 -8.26
CA PHE A 188 3.26 -8.04 -8.86
C PHE A 188 3.21 -8.14 -10.38
N LEU A 189 2.33 -8.98 -10.93
CA LEU A 189 2.36 -9.37 -12.33
C LEU A 189 1.06 -9.03 -13.07
N ILE A 190 -0.09 -9.55 -12.61
CA ILE A 190 -1.34 -9.53 -13.38
C ILE A 190 -1.83 -8.11 -13.61
N SER A 191 -1.88 -7.28 -12.56
CA SER A 191 -2.33 -5.89 -12.64
C SER A 191 -1.49 -5.09 -13.64
N ASN A 192 -0.16 -5.21 -13.54
CA ASN A 192 0.77 -4.50 -14.41
C ASN A 192 0.67 -4.97 -15.88
N ILE A 193 0.56 -6.27 -16.12
CA ILE A 193 0.38 -6.81 -17.48
C ILE A 193 -0.92 -6.30 -18.07
N LEU A 194 -2.04 -6.43 -17.36
CA LEU A 194 -3.34 -6.00 -17.85
C LEU A 194 -3.40 -4.48 -18.10
N HIS A 195 -2.68 -3.69 -17.32
CA HIS A 195 -2.58 -2.25 -17.53
C HIS A 195 -1.70 -1.90 -18.75
N ALA A 196 -0.68 -2.70 -19.07
CA ALA A 196 0.20 -2.47 -20.21
C ALA A 196 -0.50 -2.66 -21.56
N PHE A 197 -1.45 -3.61 -21.68
CA PHE A 197 -2.16 -3.88 -22.92
C PHE A 197 -3.35 -2.93 -23.14
N ALA A 198 -3.42 -2.28 -24.30
CA ALA A 198 -4.47 -1.31 -24.64
C ALA A 198 -5.89 -1.89 -24.52
N ALA A 199 -6.09 -3.16 -24.85
CA ALA A 199 -7.39 -3.83 -24.83
C ALA A 199 -7.94 -4.00 -23.38
N THR A 200 -7.08 -4.27 -22.41
CA THR A 200 -7.46 -4.54 -21.01
C THR A 200 -7.30 -3.32 -20.10
N ARG A 201 -6.54 -2.33 -20.53
CA ARG A 201 -6.22 -1.12 -19.77
C ARG A 201 -7.47 -0.38 -19.26
N LYS A 202 -8.53 -0.31 -20.08
CA LYS A 202 -9.81 0.34 -19.70
C LYS A 202 -10.42 -0.23 -18.42
N VAL A 203 -10.15 -1.50 -18.11
CA VAL A 203 -10.58 -2.16 -16.87
C VAL A 203 -9.47 -2.09 -15.82
N ALA A 204 -8.24 -2.42 -16.19
CA ALA A 204 -7.10 -2.49 -15.28
C ALA A 204 -6.80 -1.16 -14.57
N GLN A 205 -7.06 -0.02 -15.21
CA GLN A 205 -6.91 1.31 -14.59
C GLN A 205 -7.74 1.48 -13.30
N TYR A 206 -8.81 0.70 -13.10
CA TYR A 206 -9.63 0.73 -11.89
C TYR A 206 -9.19 -0.30 -10.83
N PHE A 207 -8.12 -1.04 -11.05
CA PHE A 207 -7.57 -1.92 -10.03
C PHE A 207 -7.00 -1.10 -8.85
N PRO A 208 -7.01 -1.67 -7.64
CA PRO A 208 -6.69 -0.90 -6.44
C PRO A 208 -5.29 -0.30 -6.45
N ASP A 209 -4.29 -1.01 -7.02
CA ASP A 209 -2.92 -0.53 -7.17
C ASP A 209 -2.79 0.54 -8.24
N GLN A 210 -3.37 0.33 -9.42
CA GLN A 210 -3.29 1.26 -10.53
C GLN A 210 -4.01 2.58 -10.21
N ALA A 211 -5.21 2.48 -9.66
CA ALA A 211 -5.97 3.65 -9.25
C ALA A 211 -5.32 4.38 -8.06
N GLY A 212 -4.88 3.62 -7.04
CA GLY A 212 -4.30 4.17 -5.83
C GLY A 212 -2.96 4.86 -6.05
N SER A 213 -2.08 4.30 -6.90
CA SER A 213 -0.77 4.87 -7.20
C SER A 213 -0.83 6.24 -7.90
N LYS A 214 -1.96 6.56 -8.55
CA LYS A 214 -2.14 7.84 -9.23
C LYS A 214 -2.05 9.06 -8.31
N ILE A 215 -2.22 8.89 -7.01
CA ILE A 215 -2.05 9.97 -6.02
C ILE A 215 -0.60 10.50 -5.98
N MET A 216 0.37 9.70 -6.40
CA MET A 216 1.79 10.03 -6.40
C MET A 216 2.24 10.78 -7.67
N GLU A 217 1.46 10.74 -8.75
CA GLU A 217 1.79 11.41 -10.00
C GLU A 217 1.71 12.93 -9.85
N THR A 218 2.75 13.65 -10.27
CA THR A 218 2.82 15.12 -10.18
C THR A 218 2.89 15.81 -11.52
N VAL A 219 3.31 15.11 -12.56
CA VAL A 219 3.29 15.61 -13.95
C VAL A 219 1.93 15.29 -14.57
N PRO A 220 1.24 16.27 -15.17
CA PRO A 220 -0.05 16.03 -15.82
C PRO A 220 0.07 15.02 -16.96
N ASP A 221 -0.91 14.11 -17.05
CA ASP A 221 -1.04 13.11 -18.13
C ASP A 221 -1.17 13.70 -19.56
N ALA A 222 -1.18 15.02 -19.69
CA ALA A 222 -1.33 15.69 -20.98
C ALA A 222 -0.26 15.29 -22.01
N LEU A 223 0.88 14.76 -21.54
CA LEU A 223 1.97 14.23 -22.36
C LEU A 223 1.91 12.69 -22.47
N ASN A 224 1.11 12.02 -21.67
CA ASN A 224 0.90 10.57 -21.74
C ASN A 224 -0.28 10.26 -22.67
N GLN A 225 -0.08 9.36 -23.62
CA GLN A 225 -1.08 8.95 -24.61
C GLN A 225 -2.34 8.29 -24.02
N VAL A 226 -2.37 8.06 -22.72
CA VAL A 226 -3.47 7.39 -22.01
C VAL A 226 -3.80 8.10 -20.71
N GLN A 227 -4.84 8.93 -20.76
CA GLN A 227 -5.38 9.60 -19.60
C GLN A 227 -6.36 8.66 -18.86
N ALA A 228 -6.18 8.48 -17.54
CA ALA A 228 -7.20 7.88 -16.73
C ALA A 228 -8.40 8.84 -16.58
N PRO A 229 -9.65 8.35 -16.56
CA PRO A 229 -10.84 9.20 -16.48
C PRO A 229 -11.06 9.83 -15.10
N TYR A 230 -10.09 9.75 -14.21
CA TYR A 230 -10.14 10.27 -12.85
C TYR A 230 -8.79 10.88 -12.44
N GLY A 231 -8.87 11.91 -11.59
CA GLY A 231 -7.68 12.55 -11.02
C GLY A 231 -7.09 11.78 -9.83
N PRO A 232 -5.99 12.28 -9.24
CA PRO A 232 -5.27 11.62 -8.14
C PRO A 232 -6.14 11.24 -6.93
N TRP A 233 -6.97 12.15 -6.45
CA TRP A 233 -7.90 11.88 -5.34
C TRP A 233 -9.02 10.91 -5.73
N GLY A 234 -9.50 10.96 -6.98
CA GLY A 234 -10.46 10.01 -7.52
C GLY A 234 -9.89 8.59 -7.54
N GLY A 235 -8.63 8.44 -7.93
CA GLY A 235 -7.93 7.16 -7.89
C GLY A 235 -7.82 6.58 -6.47
N LEU A 236 -7.44 7.42 -5.50
CA LEU A 236 -7.41 7.00 -4.09
C LEU A 236 -8.83 6.64 -3.57
N GLY A 237 -9.87 7.34 -4.03
CA GLY A 237 -11.26 7.02 -3.74
C GLY A 237 -11.68 5.64 -4.29
N ILE A 238 -11.28 5.31 -5.52
CA ILE A 238 -11.51 3.98 -6.12
C ILE A 238 -10.83 2.90 -5.28
N MET A 239 -9.58 3.11 -4.88
CA MET A 239 -8.87 2.20 -3.99
C MET A 239 -9.58 2.03 -2.65
N ALA A 240 -10.09 3.13 -2.05
CA ALA A 240 -10.88 3.07 -0.82
C ALA A 240 -12.17 2.25 -0.98
N LEU A 241 -12.83 2.29 -2.14
CA LEU A 241 -13.98 1.44 -2.43
C LEU A 241 -13.60 -0.05 -2.47
N TRP A 242 -12.46 -0.41 -3.05
CA TRP A 242 -11.93 -1.76 -3.01
C TRP A 242 -11.64 -2.22 -1.58
N VAL A 243 -11.06 -1.36 -0.76
CA VAL A 243 -10.82 -1.63 0.66
C VAL A 243 -12.13 -1.86 1.39
N LEU A 244 -13.11 -0.99 1.21
CA LEU A 244 -14.44 -1.13 1.82
C LEU A 244 -15.11 -2.44 1.41
N ALA A 245 -15.06 -2.81 0.13
CA ALA A 245 -15.61 -4.07 -0.36
C ALA A 245 -14.92 -5.29 0.29
N ALA A 246 -13.57 -5.29 0.38
CA ALA A 246 -12.82 -6.36 0.99
C ALA A 246 -13.11 -6.49 2.50
N VAL A 247 -13.12 -5.37 3.22
CA VAL A 247 -13.38 -5.35 4.67
C VAL A 247 -14.83 -5.73 4.98
N ALA A 248 -15.79 -5.22 4.23
CA ALA A 248 -17.21 -5.58 4.39
C ALA A 248 -17.44 -7.06 4.09
N GLY A 249 -16.86 -7.58 3.00
CA GLY A 249 -16.93 -9.01 2.66
C GLY A 249 -16.30 -9.88 3.75
N GLY A 250 -15.11 -9.49 4.24
CA GLY A 250 -14.44 -10.17 5.36
C GLY A 250 -15.30 -10.16 6.64
N TYR A 251 -15.89 -9.02 6.98
CA TYR A 251 -16.79 -8.91 8.13
C TYR A 251 -18.04 -9.81 8.00
N LEU A 252 -18.65 -9.85 6.82
CA LEU A 252 -19.82 -10.70 6.58
C LEU A 252 -19.48 -12.19 6.72
N VAL A 253 -18.34 -12.62 6.23
CA VAL A 253 -17.87 -14.01 6.40
C VAL A 253 -17.59 -14.31 7.87
N LEU A 254 -16.88 -13.39 8.56
CA LEU A 254 -16.60 -13.54 9.99
C LEU A 254 -17.90 -13.62 10.83
N ARG A 255 -18.95 -12.90 10.41
CA ARG A 255 -20.26 -12.91 11.11
C ARG A 255 -21.06 -14.19 10.87
N ARG A 256 -21.00 -14.75 9.65
CA ARG A 256 -21.86 -15.88 9.24
C ARG A 256 -21.25 -17.25 9.52
N ARG A 257 -19.92 -17.36 9.56
CA ARG A 257 -19.23 -18.64 9.77
C ARG A 257 -18.62 -18.69 11.15
N ASP A 258 -18.73 -19.86 11.81
CA ASP A 258 -18.03 -20.09 13.05
C ASP A 258 -16.52 -20.18 12.80
N ALA A 259 -15.75 -19.72 13.78
CA ALA A 259 -14.29 -19.67 13.72
C ALA A 259 -13.67 -21.02 14.07
#